data_020b05008cc5a08dfeb54617537ae0d2
#
_entry.id   020b05008cc5a08dfeb54617537ae0d2
#
_cell.length_a   1.000
_cell.length_b   1.000
_cell.length_c   1.000
_cell.angle_alpha   90.00
_cell.angle_beta   90.00
_cell.angle_gamma   90.00
#
_symmetry.space_group_name_H-M   'P 1'
#
loop_
_entity.id
_entity.type
_entity.pdbx_description
1 polymer ?
#
loop_
_entity_poly.entity_id
_entity_poly.type
_entity_poly.pdbx_seq_one_letter_code
_entity_poly.pdbx_strand_id
1 'polypeptide(L)'
;QDRHIEVKGRAKGQDVITVSRNEIFYALNQADKFWLAIVVVDGDDYEGPFYVKNPFTKEPDAGVPSVNYEIKHLLSKVESSGGNP
;
A
#
# COMPACT_ATOMS: atom_id res chain seq x y z
N GLN A 1 -15.78 -12.02 8.57
CA GLN A 1 -15.35 -10.72 8.05
C GLN A 1 -14.06 -10.86 7.27
N ASP A 2 -14.17 -10.83 5.96
CA ASP A 2 -13.01 -11.02 5.09
C ASP A 2 -12.23 -9.72 4.95
N ARG A 3 -10.91 -9.84 5.02
CA ARG A 3 -9.99 -8.73 4.80
C ARG A 3 -8.93 -9.19 3.82
N HIS A 4 -8.46 -8.27 3.01
CA HIS A 4 -7.36 -8.52 2.11
C HIS A 4 -6.18 -7.66 2.55
N ILE A 5 -5.06 -8.28 2.82
CA ILE A 5 -3.85 -7.58 3.22
C ILE A 5 -2.78 -7.85 2.17
N GLU A 6 -2.38 -6.81 1.46
CA GLU A 6 -1.31 -6.90 0.47
C GLU A 6 -0.02 -6.40 1.11
N VAL A 7 1.02 -7.21 1.10
CA VAL A 7 2.29 -6.86 1.73
C VAL A 7 3.27 -6.38 0.67
N LYS A 8 3.85 -5.21 0.88
CA LYS A 8 4.88 -4.66 0.01
C LYS A 8 6.13 -4.35 0.83
N GLY A 9 7.24 -4.99 0.48
CA GLY A 9 8.53 -4.75 1.12
C GLY A 9 9.41 -3.87 0.24
N ARG A 10 10.17 -2.98 0.87
CA ARG A 10 11.12 -2.13 0.17
C ARG A 10 12.36 -1.93 1.02
N ALA A 11 13.50 -1.86 0.34
CA ALA A 11 14.74 -1.53 1.03
C ALA A 11 14.71 -0.07 1.47
N LYS A 12 15.33 0.20 2.62
CA LYS A 12 15.44 1.56 3.12
C LYS A 12 16.17 2.42 2.07
N GLY A 13 15.62 3.60 1.81
CA GLY A 13 16.16 4.49 0.80
C GLY A 13 15.45 4.41 -0.54
N GLN A 14 14.64 3.39 -0.76
CA GLN A 14 13.79 3.34 -1.94
C GLN A 14 12.56 4.20 -1.70
N ASP A 15 12.19 4.99 -2.71
CA ASP A 15 11.18 6.03 -2.53
C ASP A 15 9.78 5.62 -2.93
N VAL A 16 9.64 4.60 -3.77
CA VAL A 16 8.34 4.27 -4.35
C VAL A 16 7.99 2.80 -4.22
N ILE A 17 6.69 2.55 -4.21
CA ILE A 17 6.12 1.21 -4.31
C ILE A 17 5.35 1.17 -5.63
N THR A 18 5.60 0.15 -6.43
CA THR A 18 4.89 -0.06 -7.69
C THR A 18 3.71 -0.99 -7.46
N VAL A 19 2.53 -0.55 -7.86
CA VAL A 19 1.30 -1.32 -7.70
C VAL A 19 0.69 -1.54 -9.07
N SER A 20 0.35 -2.78 -9.38
CA SER A 20 -0.21 -3.09 -10.68
C SER A 20 -1.64 -2.54 -10.83
N ARG A 21 -2.02 -2.33 -12.08
CA ARG A 21 -3.38 -1.90 -12.41
C ARG A 21 -4.43 -2.82 -11.77
N ASN A 22 -4.22 -4.13 -11.88
CA ASN A 22 -5.18 -5.10 -11.34
C ASN A 22 -5.27 -5.00 -9.82
N GLU A 23 -4.14 -4.80 -9.15
CA GLU A 23 -4.14 -4.63 -7.69
C GLU A 23 -4.91 -3.39 -7.27
N ILE A 24 -4.74 -2.29 -8.01
CA ILE A 24 -5.45 -1.05 -7.69
C ILE A 24 -6.96 -1.24 -7.85
N PHE A 25 -7.39 -1.84 -8.96
CA PHE A 25 -8.83 -2.08 -9.17
C PHE A 25 -9.39 -3.02 -8.12
N TYR A 26 -8.64 -4.06 -7.77
CA TYR A 26 -9.08 -4.97 -6.72
C TYR A 26 -9.28 -4.22 -5.39
N ALA A 27 -8.30 -3.38 -5.03
CA ALA A 27 -8.38 -2.61 -3.80
C ALA A 27 -9.57 -1.65 -3.80
N LEU A 28 -9.79 -0.97 -4.91
CA LEU A 28 -10.92 -0.04 -5.03
C LEU A 28 -12.26 -0.76 -4.89
N ASN A 29 -12.36 -1.99 -5.38
CA ASN A 29 -13.56 -2.79 -5.27
C ASN A 29 -13.78 -3.37 -3.88
N GLN A 30 -12.72 -3.50 -3.08
CA GLN A 30 -12.81 -4.03 -1.73
C GLN A 30 -13.05 -2.96 -0.67
N ALA A 31 -12.88 -1.70 -1.04
CA ALA A 31 -13.15 -0.57 -0.16
C ALA A 31 -12.50 -0.76 1.22
N ASP A 32 -13.33 -0.82 2.28
CA ASP A 32 -12.87 -0.87 3.66
C ASP A 32 -12.15 -2.18 4.02
N LYS A 33 -12.22 -3.18 3.16
CA LYS A 33 -11.63 -4.48 3.47
C LYS A 33 -10.19 -4.60 3.01
N PHE A 34 -9.71 -3.65 2.21
CA PHE A 34 -8.35 -3.72 1.66
C PHE A 34 -7.37 -2.93 2.51
N TRP A 35 -6.28 -3.59 2.87
CA TRP A 35 -5.18 -2.98 3.62
C TRP A 35 -3.87 -3.21 2.89
N LEU A 36 -3.04 -2.18 2.86
CA LEU A 36 -1.68 -2.29 2.36
C LEU A 36 -0.74 -2.31 3.57
N ALA A 37 0.10 -3.34 3.66
CA ALA A 37 1.07 -3.47 4.73
C ALA A 37 2.45 -3.17 4.14
N ILE A 38 3.09 -2.13 4.62
CA ILE A 38 4.40 -1.68 4.13
C ILE A 38 5.48 -2.08 5.12
N VAL A 39 6.49 -2.79 4.64
CA VAL A 39 7.65 -3.18 5.45
C VAL A 39 8.89 -2.54 4.82
N VAL A 40 9.64 -1.81 5.63
CA VAL A 40 10.89 -1.18 5.19
C VAL A 40 12.04 -2.01 5.73
N VAL A 41 12.85 -2.56 4.84
CA VAL A 41 13.96 -3.44 5.19
C VAL A 41 15.26 -2.64 5.24
N ASP A 42 16.02 -2.81 6.34
CA ASP A 42 17.28 -2.13 6.55
C ASP A 42 18.31 -3.17 7.00
N GLY A 43 19.03 -3.78 6.03
CA GLY A 43 19.95 -4.86 6.34
C GLY A 43 19.23 -6.06 6.91
N ASP A 44 19.62 -6.44 8.13
CA ASP A 44 18.98 -7.55 8.83
C ASP A 44 17.76 -7.11 9.65
N ASP A 45 17.52 -5.82 9.72
CA ASP A 45 16.41 -5.25 10.47
C ASP A 45 15.27 -4.81 9.54
N TYR A 46 14.13 -4.53 10.14
CA TYR A 46 13.01 -4.00 9.39
C TYR A 46 12.16 -3.12 10.28
N GLU A 47 11.41 -2.23 9.63
CA GLU A 47 10.43 -1.38 10.29
C GLU A 47 9.05 -1.73 9.74
N GLY A 48 8.04 -1.68 10.59
CA GLY A 48 6.68 -2.02 10.22
C GLY A 48 6.30 -3.41 10.70
N PRO A 49 5.25 -4.01 10.12
CA PRO A 49 4.49 -3.47 8.98
C PRO A 49 3.69 -2.22 9.37
N PHE A 50 3.62 -1.29 8.44
CA PHE A 50 2.77 -0.12 8.58
C PHE A 50 1.52 -0.37 7.75
N TYR A 51 0.35 -0.27 8.37
CA TYR A 51 -0.91 -0.62 7.73
C TYR A 51 -1.64 0.61 7.23
N VAL A 52 -1.98 0.59 5.94
CA VAL A 52 -2.75 1.67 5.32
C VAL A 52 -4.06 1.08 4.81
N LYS A 53 -5.16 1.54 5.38
CA LYS A 53 -6.49 1.10 4.97
C LYS A 53 -6.93 1.90 3.76
N ASN A 54 -7.47 1.20 2.77
CA ASN A 54 -8.04 1.84 1.59
C ASN A 54 -7.07 2.85 0.97
N PRO A 55 -5.86 2.38 0.58
CA PRO A 55 -4.76 3.29 0.21
C PRO A 55 -4.94 4.04 -1.10
N PHE A 56 -5.80 3.55 -1.99
CA PHE A 56 -5.94 4.11 -3.33
C PHE A 56 -7.27 4.83 -3.45
N THR A 57 -7.24 6.02 -4.05
CA THR A 57 -8.42 6.89 -4.10
C THR A 57 -8.99 7.07 -5.50
N LYS A 58 -8.28 6.62 -6.52
CA LYS A 58 -8.76 6.76 -7.89
C LYS A 58 -8.21 5.66 -8.77
N GLU A 59 -8.92 5.40 -9.86
CA GLU A 59 -8.49 4.43 -10.86
C GLU A 59 -7.26 4.93 -11.60
N PRO A 60 -6.39 4.01 -12.04
CA PRO A 60 -5.28 4.40 -12.91
C PRO A 60 -5.80 4.84 -14.27
N ASP A 61 -5.06 5.71 -14.94
CA ASP A 61 -5.42 6.17 -16.25
C ASP A 61 -5.47 5.00 -17.25
N ALA A 62 -6.28 5.16 -18.28
CA ALA A 62 -6.43 4.13 -19.31
C ALA A 62 -5.09 3.77 -19.93
N GLY A 63 -4.82 2.47 -20.05
CA GLY A 63 -3.60 1.99 -20.66
C GLY A 63 -2.39 1.95 -19.74
N VAL A 64 -2.50 2.44 -18.51
CA VAL A 64 -1.39 2.43 -17.54
C VAL A 64 -1.35 1.07 -16.84
N PRO A 65 -0.27 0.28 -16.99
CA PRO A 65 -0.20 -1.06 -16.40
C PRO A 65 0.13 -1.07 -14.91
N SER A 66 0.74 -0.01 -14.40
CA SER A 66 1.08 0.09 -12.99
C SER A 66 1.27 1.55 -12.62
N VAL A 67 1.22 1.84 -11.31
CA VAL A 67 1.39 3.19 -10.77
C VAL A 67 2.41 3.13 -9.66
N ASN A 68 3.31 4.11 -9.64
CA ASN A 68 4.29 4.26 -8.57
C ASN A 68 3.74 5.22 -7.52
N TYR A 69 3.71 4.76 -6.27
CA TYR A 69 3.27 5.58 -5.14
C TYR A 69 4.47 5.89 -4.26
N GLU A 70 4.59 7.13 -3.85
CA GLU A 70 5.65 7.50 -2.92
C GLU A 70 5.38 6.86 -1.57
N ILE A 71 6.39 6.18 -1.02
CA ILE A 71 6.27 5.53 0.28
C ILE A 71 5.94 6.56 1.35
N LYS A 72 6.61 7.70 1.33
CA LYS A 72 6.37 8.78 2.28
C LYS A 72 4.89 9.20 2.29
N HIS A 73 4.29 9.31 1.13
CA HIS A 73 2.89 9.69 1.01
C HIS A 73 1.97 8.61 1.59
N LEU A 74 2.28 7.33 1.30
CA LEU A 74 1.48 6.23 1.84
C LEU A 74 1.61 6.15 3.36
N LEU A 75 2.82 6.32 3.89
CA LEU A 75 3.04 6.26 5.32
C LEU A 75 2.31 7.38 6.06
N SER A 76 2.10 8.52 5.39
CA SER A 76 1.35 9.63 6.00
C SER A 76 -0.11 9.27 6.27
N LYS A 77 -0.61 8.20 5.64
CA LYS A 77 -2.00 7.75 5.81
C LYS A 77 -2.18 6.73 6.93
N VAL A 78 -1.10 6.31 7.58
CA VAL A 78 -1.18 5.23 8.58
C VAL A 78 -2.06 5.62 9.75
N GLU A 79 -1.89 6.84 10.28
CA GLU A 79 -2.70 7.30 11.42
C GLU A 79 -4.17 7.40 11.07
N SER A 80 -4.48 7.94 9.89
CA SER A 80 -5.88 8.10 9.48
C SER A 80 -6.54 6.77 9.16
N SER A 81 -5.77 5.70 9.04
CA SER A 81 -6.31 4.37 8.76
C SER A 81 -6.94 3.70 10.00
N GLY A 82 -6.68 4.24 11.18
CA GLY A 82 -7.38 3.77 12.38
C GLY A 82 -6.79 2.52 13.03
N GLY A 83 -5.51 2.25 12.82
CA GLY A 83 -4.85 1.14 13.47
C GLY A 83 -4.64 -0.07 12.57
N ASN A 84 -4.68 -1.26 13.16
CA ASN A 84 -4.39 -2.50 12.45
C ASN A 84 -5.65 -3.13 11.86
N PRO A 85 -5.48 -3.91 10.78
CA PRO A 85 -6.61 -4.64 10.19
C PRO A 85 -7.17 -5.73 11.08
#